data_e4bd6bd059231b04aea502e5fb96f133
#
_entry.id   e4bd6bd059231b04aea502e5fb96f133
#
_cell.length_a   1.000
_cell.length_b   1.000
_cell.length_c   1.000
_cell.angle_alpha   90.00
_cell.angle_beta   90.00
_cell.angle_gamma   90.00
#
_symmetry.space_group_name_H-M   'P 1'
#
loop_
_entity.id
_entity.type
_entity.pdbx_description
1 polymer ?
#
loop_
_entity_poly.entity_id
_entity_poly.type
_entity_poly.pdbx_seq_one_letter_code
_entity_poly.pdbx_strand_id
1 'polypeptide(L)'
;MPQPEGSALLSRPALPAIGITALGVYAPENVVTNADFEQHLDTSDEWIFSRTGIRERRFAAENEYTSHMGVRAVQDLVRRFPHALEGVDAVVCATGSPDALFPSTAALIAGQVGLRGAAAFDVSAACSGFVYACSVAQGLVAGGSARKVLLVGAETMSKIVDQTDRGTAILFGDGGGAMIIEAVPSGYGFESFVLGADSAGAESLYVRCVAHQLPSGAAMQPYLAMNGREVFKFAVRVMGESGHAAMQKAGLSVKDVDWLIPHQANIRIIESACQRFGLSLDKTVVNLDRYGNTSAATIPLALAEAYDDGRIQDGQQLLMIAFGGGLSWGATTLKWYDPLKHAGTAQADQALELQV
;
A
#
# COMPACT_ATOMS: atom_id res chain seq x y z
N MET A 1 -20.16 26.06 51.19
CA MET A 1 -19.27 26.20 50.01
C MET A 1 -20.03 25.63 48.82
N PRO A 2 -20.29 26.39 47.76
CA PRO A 2 -20.93 25.88 46.57
C PRO A 2 -19.95 24.94 45.84
N GLN A 3 -20.47 23.78 45.39
CA GLN A 3 -19.71 22.85 44.54
C GLN A 3 -19.40 23.50 43.18
N PRO A 4 -18.23 23.25 42.58
CA PRO A 4 -17.96 23.74 41.25
C PRO A 4 -18.90 23.07 40.24
N GLU A 5 -19.61 23.91 39.50
CA GLU A 5 -20.42 23.52 38.35
C GLU A 5 -19.58 22.70 37.35
N GLY A 6 -20.15 21.58 36.92
CA GLY A 6 -19.49 20.64 36.06
C GLY A 6 -18.94 21.31 34.81
N SER A 7 -17.64 21.16 34.59
CA SER A 7 -16.97 21.50 33.35
C SER A 7 -17.70 20.78 32.21
N ALA A 8 -18.39 21.56 31.40
CA ALA A 8 -18.91 21.04 30.11
C ALA A 8 -17.71 20.52 29.33
N LEU A 9 -17.60 19.22 29.22
CA LEU A 9 -16.69 18.59 28.27
C LEU A 9 -17.10 19.10 26.89
N LEU A 10 -16.32 20.06 26.38
CA LEU A 10 -16.46 20.51 25.01
C LEU A 10 -16.45 19.27 24.13
N SER A 11 -17.60 18.95 23.55
CA SER A 11 -17.69 17.84 22.57
C SER A 11 -16.68 18.15 21.49
N ARG A 12 -15.65 17.29 21.38
CA ARG A 12 -14.72 17.40 20.23
C ARG A 12 -15.57 17.31 18.96
N PRO A 13 -15.39 18.22 18.02
CA PRO A 13 -16.05 18.11 16.72
C PRO A 13 -15.75 16.71 16.15
N ALA A 14 -16.74 16.10 15.52
CA ALA A 14 -16.54 14.82 14.85
C ALA A 14 -15.43 15.02 13.82
N LEU A 15 -14.46 14.10 13.81
CA LEU A 15 -13.39 14.12 12.81
C LEU A 15 -14.00 13.98 11.41
N PRO A 16 -13.48 14.71 10.41
CA PRO A 16 -13.95 14.55 9.03
C PRO A 16 -13.76 13.12 8.55
N ALA A 17 -14.64 12.64 7.68
CA ALA A 17 -14.41 11.43 6.92
C ALA A 17 -13.25 11.70 5.94
N ILE A 18 -12.31 10.75 5.83
CA ILE A 18 -11.11 10.91 5.02
C ILE A 18 -10.97 9.68 4.15
N GLY A 19 -10.77 9.90 2.85
CA GLY A 19 -10.72 8.84 1.87
C GLY A 19 -9.75 9.10 0.73
N ILE A 20 -9.85 8.24 -0.28
CA ILE A 20 -9.07 8.33 -1.52
C ILE A 20 -9.92 9.09 -2.54
N THR A 21 -9.38 10.17 -3.13
CA THR A 21 -10.09 11.03 -4.10
C THR A 21 -9.43 11.07 -5.48
N ALA A 22 -8.26 10.50 -5.64
CA ALA A 22 -7.60 10.28 -6.93
C ALA A 22 -6.60 9.15 -6.81
N LEU A 23 -6.32 8.46 -7.92
CA LEU A 23 -5.36 7.38 -7.98
C LEU A 23 -4.70 7.30 -9.36
N GLY A 24 -3.44 6.87 -9.37
CA GLY A 24 -2.67 6.58 -10.57
C GLY A 24 -1.59 5.54 -10.27
N VAL A 25 -1.13 4.84 -11.29
CA VAL A 25 -0.20 3.73 -11.13
C VAL A 25 0.86 3.71 -12.23
N TYR A 26 1.95 3.03 -11.95
CA TYR A 26 2.96 2.73 -12.94
C TYR A 26 3.60 1.37 -12.67
N ALA A 27 3.78 0.59 -13.72
CA ALA A 27 4.63 -0.58 -13.73
C ALA A 27 5.63 -0.44 -14.90
N PRO A 28 6.91 -0.81 -14.74
CA PRO A 28 7.90 -0.75 -15.79
C PRO A 28 7.49 -1.51 -17.06
N GLU A 29 7.95 -1.05 -18.21
CA GLU A 29 7.64 -1.69 -19.50
C GLU A 29 8.37 -3.02 -19.69
N ASN A 30 9.54 -3.19 -19.05
CA ASN A 30 10.34 -4.41 -19.15
C ASN A 30 9.66 -5.58 -18.43
N VAL A 31 9.11 -6.49 -19.21
CA VAL A 31 8.46 -7.72 -18.74
C VAL A 31 9.53 -8.80 -18.57
N VAL A 32 9.59 -9.39 -17.38
CA VAL A 32 10.44 -10.54 -17.06
C VAL A 32 9.53 -11.74 -16.79
N THR A 33 9.59 -12.73 -17.64
CA THR A 33 8.78 -13.96 -17.59
C THR A 33 9.45 -15.05 -16.74
N ASN A 34 8.72 -16.11 -16.42
CA ASN A 34 9.31 -17.27 -15.76
C ASN A 34 10.35 -17.95 -16.66
N ALA A 35 10.16 -17.94 -17.99
CA ALA A 35 11.13 -18.48 -18.95
C ALA A 35 12.47 -17.74 -18.95
N ASP A 36 12.50 -16.45 -18.59
CA ASP A 36 13.75 -15.72 -18.46
C ASP A 36 14.57 -16.22 -17.27
N PHE A 37 13.92 -16.63 -16.18
CA PHE A 37 14.60 -17.25 -15.03
C PHE A 37 15.11 -18.65 -15.32
N GLU A 38 14.44 -19.43 -16.16
CA GLU A 38 14.90 -20.77 -16.58
C GLU A 38 16.29 -20.75 -17.25
N GLN A 39 16.67 -19.61 -17.83
CA GLN A 39 17.96 -19.46 -18.51
C GLN A 39 19.16 -19.46 -17.55
N HIS A 40 18.95 -19.15 -16.26
CA HIS A 40 20.06 -18.98 -15.31
C HIS A 40 19.78 -19.56 -13.91
N LEU A 41 18.55 -19.98 -13.62
CA LEU A 41 18.17 -20.62 -12.36
C LEU A 41 17.66 -22.05 -12.62
N ASP A 42 17.87 -22.94 -11.66
CA ASP A 42 17.28 -24.30 -11.67
C ASP A 42 15.78 -24.22 -11.30
N THR A 43 14.94 -23.85 -12.27
CA THR A 43 13.50 -23.66 -12.12
C THR A 43 12.76 -23.89 -13.43
N SER A 44 11.41 -23.79 -13.41
CA SER A 44 10.55 -23.82 -14.60
C SER A 44 9.31 -22.93 -14.40
N ASP A 45 8.66 -22.51 -15.51
CA ASP A 45 7.38 -21.77 -15.45
C ASP A 45 6.33 -22.54 -14.64
N GLU A 46 6.20 -23.84 -14.88
CA GLU A 46 5.26 -24.68 -14.13
C GLU A 46 5.58 -24.71 -12.63
N TRP A 47 6.87 -24.81 -12.27
CA TRP A 47 7.30 -24.81 -10.87
C TRP A 47 7.03 -23.49 -10.19
N ILE A 48 7.38 -22.36 -10.82
CA ILE A 48 7.14 -21.01 -10.29
C ILE A 48 5.64 -20.76 -10.15
N PHE A 49 4.88 -20.95 -11.23
CA PHE A 49 3.44 -20.67 -11.25
C PHE A 49 2.68 -21.52 -10.23
N SER A 50 2.91 -22.83 -10.18
CA SER A 50 2.21 -23.72 -9.24
C SER A 50 2.44 -23.38 -7.77
N ARG A 51 3.55 -22.70 -7.44
CA ARG A 51 3.91 -22.33 -6.07
C ARG A 51 3.57 -20.92 -5.69
N THR A 52 3.51 -20.02 -6.66
CA THR A 52 3.39 -18.57 -6.42
C THR A 52 2.16 -17.95 -7.06
N GLY A 53 1.68 -18.50 -8.18
CA GLY A 53 0.69 -17.90 -9.07
C GLY A 53 1.27 -16.85 -10.01
N ILE A 54 2.59 -16.63 -10.00
CA ILE A 54 3.26 -15.58 -10.80
C ILE A 54 3.69 -16.16 -12.15
N ARG A 55 3.37 -15.46 -13.25
CA ARG A 55 3.84 -15.77 -14.61
C ARG A 55 4.89 -14.79 -15.09
N GLU A 56 4.69 -13.51 -14.76
CA GLU A 56 5.61 -12.44 -15.14
C GLU A 56 5.68 -11.37 -14.04
N ARG A 57 6.68 -10.54 -14.13
CA ARG A 57 6.85 -9.34 -13.31
C ARG A 57 7.45 -8.23 -14.16
N ARG A 58 7.55 -7.07 -13.57
CA ARG A 58 8.10 -5.89 -14.23
C ARG A 58 9.37 -5.48 -13.53
N PHE A 59 10.43 -5.21 -14.29
CA PHE A 59 11.70 -4.74 -13.76
C PHE A 59 12.01 -3.35 -14.28
N ALA A 60 12.35 -2.43 -13.38
CA ALA A 60 12.85 -1.11 -13.69
C ALA A 60 14.14 -1.18 -14.53
N ALA A 61 14.34 -0.24 -15.41
CA ALA A 61 15.58 -0.12 -16.15
C ALA A 61 16.76 0.16 -15.21
N GLU A 62 17.99 0.01 -15.70
CA GLU A 62 19.20 0.15 -14.89
C GLU A 62 19.26 1.49 -14.15
N ASN A 63 18.86 2.58 -14.80
CA ASN A 63 18.86 3.95 -14.29
C ASN A 63 17.51 4.40 -13.71
N GLU A 64 16.54 3.53 -13.57
CA GLU A 64 15.27 3.80 -12.89
C GLU A 64 15.33 3.31 -11.44
N TYR A 65 14.84 4.13 -10.53
CA TYR A 65 14.83 3.90 -9.09
C TYR A 65 13.43 4.11 -8.52
N THR A 66 13.26 3.88 -7.24
CA THR A 66 11.95 3.95 -6.58
C THR A 66 11.26 5.30 -6.73
N SER A 67 12.02 6.40 -6.65
CA SER A 67 11.44 7.73 -6.91
C SER A 67 10.86 7.87 -8.32
N HIS A 68 11.48 7.25 -9.33
CA HIS A 68 10.95 7.25 -10.70
C HIS A 68 9.63 6.49 -10.80
N MET A 69 9.51 5.34 -10.09
CA MET A 69 8.24 4.60 -10.02
C MET A 69 7.13 5.49 -9.44
N GLY A 70 7.43 6.18 -8.33
CA GLY A 70 6.51 7.13 -7.70
C GLY A 70 6.13 8.29 -8.61
N VAL A 71 7.11 8.94 -9.25
CA VAL A 71 6.87 10.07 -10.18
C VAL A 71 5.98 9.64 -11.35
N ARG A 72 6.24 8.47 -11.95
CA ARG A 72 5.41 7.93 -13.05
C ARG A 72 3.99 7.63 -12.60
N ALA A 73 3.82 7.08 -11.39
CA ALA A 73 2.49 6.85 -10.83
C ALA A 73 1.74 8.19 -10.59
N VAL A 74 2.44 9.24 -10.12
CA VAL A 74 1.85 10.58 -9.99
C VAL A 74 1.51 11.19 -11.35
N GLN A 75 2.33 10.99 -12.37
CA GLN A 75 2.04 11.45 -13.73
C GLN A 75 0.76 10.78 -14.28
N ASP A 76 0.57 9.49 -14.04
CA ASP A 76 -0.67 8.79 -14.40
C ASP A 76 -1.86 9.34 -13.60
N LEU A 77 -1.69 9.58 -12.29
CA LEU A 77 -2.72 10.20 -11.44
C LEU A 77 -3.16 11.56 -12.00
N VAL A 78 -2.20 12.45 -12.36
CA VAL A 78 -2.52 13.77 -12.92
C VAL A 78 -3.15 13.67 -14.30
N ARG A 79 -2.74 12.71 -15.13
CA ARG A 79 -3.40 12.46 -16.43
C ARG A 79 -4.87 12.09 -16.27
N ARG A 80 -5.21 11.34 -15.24
CA ARG A 80 -6.57 10.87 -14.93
C ARG A 80 -7.39 11.94 -14.17
N PHE A 81 -6.73 12.67 -13.28
CA PHE A 81 -7.32 13.68 -12.39
C PHE A 81 -6.48 14.97 -12.45
N PRO A 82 -6.68 15.85 -13.46
CA PRO A 82 -5.78 16.98 -13.76
C PRO A 82 -5.53 17.95 -12.60
N HIS A 83 -6.49 18.12 -11.68
CA HIS A 83 -6.40 19.03 -10.53
C HIS A 83 -6.00 18.33 -9.22
N ALA A 84 -5.63 17.06 -9.28
CA ALA A 84 -5.42 16.25 -8.09
C ALA A 84 -4.28 16.75 -7.19
N LEU A 85 -3.25 17.40 -7.73
CA LEU A 85 -2.14 17.93 -6.94
C LEU A 85 -2.39 19.33 -6.34
N GLU A 86 -3.46 20.00 -6.73
CA GLU A 86 -3.78 21.32 -6.17
C GLU A 86 -4.10 21.22 -4.68
N GLY A 87 -3.42 22.04 -3.88
CA GLY A 87 -3.58 22.07 -2.43
C GLY A 87 -2.91 20.92 -1.66
N VAL A 88 -2.15 20.05 -2.33
CA VAL A 88 -1.32 19.05 -1.65
C VAL A 88 -0.25 19.75 -0.82
N ASP A 89 -0.23 19.48 0.48
CA ASP A 89 0.68 20.09 1.46
C ASP A 89 1.54 19.04 2.21
N ALA A 90 1.30 17.76 1.96
CA ALA A 90 2.19 16.69 2.42
C ALA A 90 2.33 15.57 1.36
N VAL A 91 3.53 14.95 1.30
CA VAL A 91 3.86 13.78 0.49
C VAL A 91 4.38 12.69 1.41
N VAL A 92 3.74 11.53 1.38
CA VAL A 92 4.12 10.35 2.17
C VAL A 92 4.43 9.22 1.21
N CYS A 93 5.62 8.62 1.30
CA CYS A 93 6.00 7.48 0.47
C CYS A 93 6.17 6.23 1.33
N ALA A 94 5.45 5.17 1.04
CA ALA A 94 5.69 3.84 1.58
C ALA A 94 6.70 3.12 0.69
N THR A 95 7.86 2.79 1.23
CA THR A 95 8.90 2.06 0.49
C THR A 95 9.83 1.28 1.42
N GLY A 96 10.27 0.11 0.96
CA GLY A 96 11.34 -0.70 1.54
C GLY A 96 12.63 -0.66 0.69
N SER A 97 12.59 -0.02 -0.49
CA SER A 97 13.72 0.12 -1.42
C SER A 97 13.97 1.59 -1.79
N PRO A 98 14.21 2.48 -0.80
CA PRO A 98 14.41 3.90 -1.07
C PRO A 98 15.66 4.14 -1.93
N ASP A 99 15.67 5.20 -2.74
CA ASP A 99 16.82 5.60 -3.56
C ASP A 99 18.05 5.87 -2.69
N ALA A 100 17.84 6.46 -1.52
CA ALA A 100 18.87 6.81 -0.54
C ALA A 100 18.28 6.81 0.87
N LEU A 101 19.14 6.77 1.91
CA LEU A 101 18.69 6.96 3.30
C LEU A 101 18.15 8.38 3.52
N PHE A 102 18.75 9.37 2.89
CA PHE A 102 18.30 10.75 2.79
C PHE A 102 18.91 11.39 1.52
N PRO A 103 18.19 12.27 0.80
CA PRO A 103 16.82 12.70 1.09
C PRO A 103 15.82 11.53 0.99
N SER A 104 14.62 11.69 1.61
CA SER A 104 13.56 10.69 1.50
C SER A 104 13.08 10.55 0.05
N THR A 105 12.59 9.38 -0.32
CA THR A 105 11.97 9.12 -1.62
C THR A 105 10.79 10.07 -1.87
N ALA A 106 9.98 10.33 -0.83
CA ALA A 106 8.90 11.31 -0.88
C ALA A 106 9.39 12.73 -1.25
N ALA A 107 10.54 13.16 -0.71
CA ALA A 107 11.11 14.47 -1.05
C ALA A 107 11.59 14.54 -2.49
N LEU A 108 12.17 13.45 -3.02
CA LEU A 108 12.58 13.34 -4.42
C LEU A 108 11.37 13.41 -5.35
N ILE A 109 10.30 12.68 -5.01
CA ILE A 109 9.04 12.70 -5.77
C ILE A 109 8.43 14.10 -5.73
N ALA A 110 8.26 14.70 -4.54
CA ALA A 110 7.69 16.04 -4.36
C ALA A 110 8.42 17.09 -5.23
N GLY A 111 9.75 17.06 -5.23
CA GLY A 111 10.56 17.95 -6.04
C GLY A 111 10.32 17.80 -7.55
N GLN A 112 10.19 16.55 -8.04
CA GLN A 112 10.02 16.25 -9.46
C GLN A 112 8.60 16.54 -9.98
N VAL A 113 7.58 16.41 -9.11
CA VAL A 113 6.18 16.69 -9.49
C VAL A 113 5.73 18.12 -9.17
N GLY A 114 6.66 18.98 -8.74
CA GLY A 114 6.40 20.41 -8.54
C GLY A 114 5.79 20.78 -7.18
N LEU A 115 5.71 19.89 -6.23
CA LEU A 115 5.16 20.10 -4.87
C LEU A 115 6.23 20.65 -3.91
N ARG A 116 6.89 21.74 -4.32
CA ARG A 116 7.91 22.39 -3.49
C ARG A 116 7.27 23.02 -2.26
N GLY A 117 7.83 22.73 -1.09
CA GLY A 117 7.33 23.25 0.21
C GLY A 117 6.33 22.34 0.90
N ALA A 118 5.83 21.28 0.25
CA ALA A 118 5.08 20.24 0.94
C ALA A 118 5.98 19.48 1.93
N ALA A 119 5.42 19.10 3.08
CA ALA A 119 6.10 18.17 3.99
C ALA A 119 6.33 16.84 3.26
N ALA A 120 7.53 16.23 3.39
CA ALA A 120 7.82 15.00 2.66
C ALA A 120 8.65 14.04 3.50
N PHE A 121 8.17 12.79 3.66
CA PHE A 121 8.86 11.74 4.41
C PHE A 121 8.42 10.34 3.98
N ASP A 122 9.29 9.35 4.26
CA ASP A 122 9.03 7.95 3.95
C ASP A 122 8.48 7.21 5.17
N VAL A 123 7.62 6.20 4.91
CA VAL A 123 7.14 5.20 5.87
C VAL A 123 7.78 3.86 5.54
N SER A 124 8.58 3.35 6.46
CA SER A 124 9.26 2.06 6.33
C SER A 124 8.54 0.99 7.15
N ALA A 125 7.72 0.18 6.48
CA ALA A 125 7.06 -1.00 7.04
C ALA A 125 6.97 -2.14 6.01
N ALA A 126 7.96 -2.22 5.11
CA ALA A 126 8.06 -3.20 4.04
C ALA A 126 6.73 -3.34 3.27
N CYS A 127 6.31 -4.56 2.91
CA CYS A 127 5.09 -4.79 2.13
C CYS A 127 3.79 -4.33 2.83
N SER A 128 3.77 -4.17 4.16
CA SER A 128 2.63 -3.57 4.87
C SER A 128 2.64 -2.03 4.84
N GLY A 129 3.72 -1.43 4.33
CA GLY A 129 3.99 0.00 4.35
C GLY A 129 2.87 0.86 3.77
N PHE A 130 2.20 0.39 2.71
CA PHE A 130 1.09 1.14 2.12
C PHE A 130 -0.09 1.33 3.10
N VAL A 131 -0.50 0.28 3.82
CA VAL A 131 -1.58 0.38 4.82
C VAL A 131 -1.16 1.26 6.00
N TYR A 132 0.11 1.17 6.43
CA TYR A 132 0.67 2.07 7.43
C TYR A 132 0.63 3.53 6.97
N ALA A 133 1.04 3.79 5.73
CA ALA A 133 1.05 5.13 5.15
C ALA A 133 -0.37 5.68 4.94
N CYS A 134 -1.38 4.85 4.61
CA CYS A 134 -2.78 5.25 4.64
C CYS A 134 -3.21 5.74 6.03
N SER A 135 -2.84 5.01 7.09
CA SER A 135 -3.14 5.42 8.47
C SER A 135 -2.44 6.71 8.86
N VAL A 136 -1.18 6.90 8.44
CA VAL A 136 -0.42 8.14 8.67
C VAL A 136 -1.08 9.30 7.93
N ALA A 137 -1.39 9.15 6.64
CA ALA A 137 -2.03 10.17 5.82
C ALA A 137 -3.41 10.58 6.39
N GLN A 138 -4.24 9.58 6.77
CA GLN A 138 -5.51 9.84 7.45
C GLN A 138 -5.30 10.63 8.75
N GLY A 139 -4.29 10.26 9.55
CA GLY A 139 -3.97 10.94 10.80
C GLY A 139 -3.50 12.38 10.59
N LEU A 140 -2.71 12.67 9.55
CA LEU A 140 -2.27 14.02 9.20
C LEU A 140 -3.47 14.93 8.84
N VAL A 141 -4.40 14.42 8.03
CA VAL A 141 -5.59 15.17 7.62
C VAL A 141 -6.55 15.32 8.81
N ALA A 142 -6.85 14.27 9.55
CA ALA A 142 -7.73 14.30 10.72
C ALA A 142 -7.21 15.21 11.83
N GLY A 143 -5.89 15.27 12.01
CA GLY A 143 -5.22 16.12 13.00
C GLY A 143 -5.00 17.56 12.53
N GLY A 144 -5.34 17.91 11.29
CA GLY A 144 -5.16 19.24 10.73
C GLY A 144 -3.71 19.62 10.44
N SER A 145 -2.78 18.63 10.46
CA SER A 145 -1.37 18.85 10.10
C SER A 145 -1.16 18.92 8.59
N ALA A 146 -2.08 18.35 7.82
CA ALA A 146 -2.19 18.50 6.37
C ALA A 146 -3.67 18.61 5.98
N ARG A 147 -3.97 19.24 4.87
CA ARG A 147 -5.31 19.24 4.28
C ARG A 147 -5.46 18.16 3.23
N LYS A 148 -4.38 17.90 2.51
CA LYS A 148 -4.36 17.00 1.36
C LYS A 148 -3.00 16.33 1.25
N VAL A 149 -2.99 15.01 1.26
CA VAL A 149 -1.77 14.20 1.23
C VAL A 149 -1.66 13.47 -0.09
N LEU A 150 -0.53 13.62 -0.78
CA LEU A 150 -0.12 12.71 -1.83
C LEU A 150 0.53 11.49 -1.16
N LEU A 151 -0.15 10.36 -1.19
CA LEU A 151 0.34 9.08 -0.72
C LEU A 151 0.90 8.28 -1.90
N VAL A 152 2.14 7.79 -1.76
CA VAL A 152 2.79 6.96 -2.78
C VAL A 152 3.22 5.65 -2.14
N GLY A 153 2.97 4.53 -2.82
CA GLY A 153 3.61 3.24 -2.54
C GLY A 153 4.46 2.87 -3.74
N ALA A 154 5.78 2.84 -3.59
CA ALA A 154 6.68 2.62 -4.73
C ALA A 154 7.89 1.77 -4.34
N GLU A 155 8.31 0.89 -5.27
CA GLU A 155 9.40 -0.05 -5.03
C GLU A 155 10.20 -0.37 -6.29
N THR A 156 11.49 -0.61 -6.12
CA THR A 156 12.37 -1.26 -7.09
C THR A 156 12.99 -2.51 -6.43
N MET A 157 12.16 -3.52 -6.22
CA MET A 157 12.56 -4.76 -5.54
C MET A 157 13.63 -5.51 -6.32
N SER A 158 13.62 -5.43 -7.66
CA SER A 158 14.63 -6.04 -8.53
C SER A 158 16.06 -5.62 -8.19
N LYS A 159 16.24 -4.43 -7.58
CA LYS A 159 17.55 -3.86 -7.24
C LYS A 159 18.09 -4.30 -5.88
N ILE A 160 17.24 -4.86 -5.02
CA ILE A 160 17.62 -5.30 -3.67
C ILE A 160 17.53 -6.81 -3.47
N VAL A 161 17.07 -7.55 -4.49
CA VAL A 161 17.00 -9.02 -4.51
C VAL A 161 18.22 -9.59 -5.23
N ASP A 162 18.76 -10.69 -4.70
CA ASP A 162 19.80 -11.48 -5.40
C ASP A 162 19.15 -12.26 -6.55
N GLN A 163 19.47 -11.87 -7.79
CA GLN A 163 18.92 -12.50 -8.99
C GLN A 163 19.43 -13.95 -9.20
N THR A 164 20.39 -14.40 -8.39
CA THR A 164 20.90 -15.78 -8.38
C THR A 164 20.23 -16.65 -7.31
N ASP A 165 19.48 -16.08 -6.38
CA ASP A 165 18.69 -16.81 -5.40
C ASP A 165 17.31 -17.17 -5.94
N ARG A 166 17.11 -18.43 -6.31
CA ARG A 166 15.81 -18.93 -6.76
C ARG A 166 14.67 -18.68 -5.75
N GLY A 167 14.99 -18.62 -4.45
CA GLY A 167 13.99 -18.48 -3.39
C GLY A 167 13.32 -17.11 -3.37
N THR A 168 14.00 -16.08 -3.86
CA THR A 168 13.56 -14.69 -3.82
C THR A 168 13.42 -14.05 -5.20
N ALA A 169 14.37 -14.29 -6.13
CA ALA A 169 14.40 -13.65 -7.45
C ALA A 169 13.09 -13.80 -8.23
N ILE A 170 12.48 -14.98 -8.18
CA ILE A 170 11.25 -15.30 -8.92
C ILE A 170 9.99 -14.64 -8.41
N LEU A 171 10.03 -13.99 -7.23
CA LEU A 171 8.83 -13.49 -6.55
C LEU A 171 8.57 -12.02 -6.84
N PHE A 172 9.63 -11.19 -6.81
CA PHE A 172 9.50 -9.76 -6.71
C PHE A 172 9.48 -9.05 -8.06
N GLY A 173 8.76 -7.94 -8.10
CA GLY A 173 8.72 -7.01 -9.23
C GLY A 173 8.76 -5.57 -8.75
N ASP A 174 8.81 -4.63 -9.68
CA ASP A 174 8.91 -3.19 -9.47
C ASP A 174 7.62 -2.49 -9.87
N GLY A 175 7.32 -1.37 -9.24
CA GLY A 175 6.16 -0.56 -9.58
C GLY A 175 5.87 0.54 -8.57
N GLY A 176 4.86 1.34 -8.88
CA GLY A 176 4.40 2.42 -8.03
C GLY A 176 2.91 2.67 -8.16
N GLY A 177 2.31 3.17 -7.07
CA GLY A 177 0.96 3.70 -7.06
C GLY A 177 0.91 4.97 -6.25
N ALA A 178 0.13 5.94 -6.71
CA ALA A 178 -0.07 7.24 -6.09
C ALA A 178 -1.55 7.47 -5.83
N MET A 179 -1.87 8.04 -4.68
CA MET A 179 -3.25 8.34 -4.27
C MET A 179 -3.31 9.69 -3.58
N ILE A 180 -4.42 10.40 -3.73
CA ILE A 180 -4.74 11.57 -2.94
C ILE A 180 -5.61 11.16 -1.76
N ILE A 181 -5.19 11.56 -0.57
CA ILE A 181 -5.90 11.35 0.68
C ILE A 181 -6.33 12.72 1.22
N GLU A 182 -7.62 12.92 1.34
CA GLU A 182 -8.24 14.17 1.81
C GLU A 182 -9.63 13.95 2.39
N ALA A 183 -10.28 15.00 2.87
CA ALA A 183 -11.64 14.92 3.38
C ALA A 183 -12.63 14.49 2.28
N VAL A 184 -13.54 13.60 2.64
CA VAL A 184 -14.63 13.10 1.78
C VAL A 184 -15.97 13.29 2.50
N PRO A 185 -17.11 13.22 1.79
CA PRO A 185 -18.42 13.28 2.42
C PRO A 185 -18.62 12.23 3.50
N SER A 186 -19.42 12.56 4.52
CA SER A 186 -19.76 11.62 5.58
C SER A 186 -20.36 10.33 5.02
N GLY A 187 -19.94 9.18 5.56
CA GLY A 187 -20.36 7.86 5.10
C GLY A 187 -19.43 7.24 4.07
N TYR A 188 -18.35 7.92 3.67
CA TYR A 188 -17.26 7.41 2.86
C TYR A 188 -15.94 7.44 3.63
N GLY A 189 -14.89 6.86 3.04
CA GLY A 189 -13.51 6.95 3.55
C GLY A 189 -13.10 5.80 4.44
N PHE A 190 -11.94 5.97 5.09
CA PHE A 190 -11.37 4.98 6.00
C PHE A 190 -12.16 4.89 7.30
N GLU A 191 -12.53 3.68 7.70
CA GLU A 191 -13.35 3.45 8.89
C GLU A 191 -12.54 2.83 10.03
N SER A 192 -11.55 2.02 9.71
CA SER A 192 -10.73 1.34 10.72
C SER A 192 -9.30 1.12 10.25
N PHE A 193 -8.36 1.08 11.20
CA PHE A 193 -6.99 0.60 10.99
C PHE A 193 -6.59 -0.35 12.11
N VAL A 194 -5.96 -1.46 11.73
CA VAL A 194 -5.27 -2.40 12.61
C VAL A 194 -3.85 -2.55 12.11
N LEU A 195 -2.91 -2.08 12.89
CA LEU A 195 -1.48 -2.12 12.57
C LEU A 195 -0.76 -2.89 13.67
N GLY A 196 0.31 -3.59 13.33
CA GLY A 196 1.12 -4.29 14.31
C GLY A 196 2.45 -4.77 13.75
N ALA A 197 3.38 -5.06 14.65
CA ALA A 197 4.68 -5.61 14.34
C ALA A 197 5.12 -6.60 15.41
N ASP A 198 5.88 -7.63 15.00
CA ASP A 198 6.49 -8.62 15.86
C ASP A 198 7.98 -8.77 15.50
N SER A 199 8.83 -8.15 16.30
CA SER A 199 10.28 -8.16 16.08
C SER A 199 10.93 -9.52 16.31
N ALA A 200 10.23 -10.49 16.93
CA ALA A 200 10.74 -11.86 17.03
C ALA A 200 10.90 -12.52 15.66
N GLY A 201 10.19 -12.03 14.64
CA GLY A 201 10.31 -12.46 13.24
C GLY A 201 11.33 -11.68 12.41
N ALA A 202 12.08 -10.73 12.98
CA ALA A 202 12.95 -9.82 12.21
C ALA A 202 14.00 -10.55 11.34
N GLU A 203 14.47 -11.71 11.77
CA GLU A 203 15.46 -12.50 11.04
C GLU A 203 14.86 -13.33 9.90
N SER A 204 13.52 -13.40 9.81
CA SER A 204 12.83 -14.18 8.79
C SER A 204 12.64 -13.44 7.46
N LEU A 205 12.69 -12.10 7.48
CA LEU A 205 12.57 -11.28 6.27
C LEU A 205 13.20 -9.90 6.51
N TYR A 206 14.33 -9.64 5.88
CA TYR A 206 15.05 -8.38 6.03
C TYR A 206 15.84 -8.00 4.78
N VAL A 207 16.18 -6.72 4.69
CA VAL A 207 17.16 -6.17 3.76
C VAL A 207 18.18 -5.39 4.57
N ARG A 208 19.47 -5.63 4.31
CA ARG A 208 20.55 -4.93 4.99
C ARG A 208 20.64 -3.47 4.51
N CYS A 209 20.81 -2.56 5.47
CA CYS A 209 21.17 -1.18 5.18
C CYS A 209 22.58 -0.90 5.74
N VAL A 210 22.69 -0.26 6.90
CA VAL A 210 23.98 0.10 7.52
C VAL A 210 24.53 -1.02 8.42
N ALA A 211 23.64 -1.71 9.15
CA ALA A 211 24.03 -2.78 10.04
C ALA A 211 24.52 -4.01 9.25
N HIS A 212 25.52 -4.70 9.81
CA HIS A 212 26.08 -5.94 9.25
C HIS A 212 25.66 -7.19 10.02
N GLN A 213 25.02 -7.01 11.17
CA GLN A 213 24.56 -8.08 12.05
C GLN A 213 23.13 -7.86 12.48
N LEU A 214 22.40 -8.96 12.61
CA LEU A 214 21.08 -9.04 13.21
C LEU A 214 21.15 -8.88 14.73
N PRO A 215 20.03 -8.62 15.43
CA PRO A 215 20.02 -8.57 16.91
C PRO A 215 20.55 -9.83 17.59
N SER A 216 20.42 -11.00 16.96
CA SER A 216 21.01 -12.27 17.46
C SER A 216 22.53 -12.34 17.33
N GLY A 217 23.17 -11.40 16.63
CA GLY A 217 24.59 -11.43 16.27
C GLY A 217 24.91 -12.15 14.97
N ALA A 218 23.93 -12.74 14.30
CA ALA A 218 24.13 -13.38 13.00
C ALA A 218 24.43 -12.34 11.91
N ALA A 219 25.30 -12.70 10.96
CA ALA A 219 25.66 -11.82 9.84
C ALA A 219 24.44 -11.60 8.91
N MET A 220 24.20 -10.35 8.53
CA MET A 220 23.17 -10.00 7.54
C MET A 220 23.69 -10.25 6.13
N GLN A 221 22.83 -10.84 5.28
CA GLN A 221 23.08 -10.97 3.84
C GLN A 221 23.04 -9.59 3.15
N PRO A 222 23.78 -9.39 2.05
CA PRO A 222 23.82 -8.11 1.33
C PRO A 222 22.51 -7.76 0.63
N TYR A 223 21.75 -8.77 0.23
CA TYR A 223 20.46 -8.67 -0.45
C TYR A 223 19.30 -9.03 0.47
N LEU A 224 18.09 -8.94 -0.04
CA LEU A 224 16.88 -9.39 0.63
C LEU A 224 17.03 -10.87 1.03
N ALA A 225 16.93 -11.13 2.31
CA ALA A 225 16.95 -12.48 2.87
C ALA A 225 15.57 -12.86 3.38
N MET A 226 15.09 -14.06 3.02
CA MET A 226 13.76 -14.53 3.37
C MET A 226 13.74 -16.02 3.78
N ASN A 227 13.24 -16.30 4.97
CA ASN A 227 12.80 -17.63 5.35
C ASN A 227 11.34 -17.82 4.91
N GLY A 228 11.13 -18.26 3.67
CA GLY A 228 9.81 -18.36 3.05
C GLY A 228 8.81 -19.21 3.86
N ARG A 229 9.27 -20.24 4.60
CA ARG A 229 8.40 -21.07 5.43
C ARG A 229 7.83 -20.32 6.63
N GLU A 230 8.67 -19.59 7.34
CA GLU A 230 8.26 -18.82 8.52
C GLU A 230 7.42 -17.61 8.12
N VAL A 231 7.80 -16.93 7.03
CA VAL A 231 7.01 -15.83 6.46
C VAL A 231 5.63 -16.31 6.02
N PHE A 232 5.52 -17.47 5.36
CA PHE A 232 4.24 -18.04 4.94
C PHE A 232 3.32 -18.33 6.14
N LYS A 233 3.83 -19.01 7.17
CA LYS A 233 3.06 -19.31 8.40
C LYS A 233 2.55 -18.03 9.07
N PHE A 234 3.42 -17.05 9.18
CA PHE A 234 3.07 -15.74 9.74
C PHE A 234 1.99 -15.05 8.90
N ALA A 235 2.18 -14.95 7.59
CA ALA A 235 1.26 -14.31 6.67
C ALA A 235 -0.17 -14.87 6.74
N VAL A 236 -0.28 -16.19 6.65
CA VAL A 236 -1.58 -16.90 6.72
C VAL A 236 -2.30 -16.62 8.04
N ARG A 237 -1.56 -16.53 9.16
CA ARG A 237 -2.14 -16.21 10.46
C ARG A 237 -2.58 -14.76 10.54
N VAL A 238 -1.66 -13.81 10.28
CA VAL A 238 -1.93 -12.39 10.55
C VAL A 238 -2.92 -11.76 9.58
N MET A 239 -2.98 -12.22 8.32
CA MET A 239 -3.99 -11.72 7.37
C MET A 239 -5.39 -12.02 7.88
N GLY A 240 -5.65 -13.25 8.36
CA GLY A 240 -6.94 -13.61 8.96
C GLY A 240 -7.24 -12.80 10.21
N GLU A 241 -6.31 -12.74 11.16
CA GLU A 241 -6.50 -12.05 12.45
C GLU A 241 -6.71 -10.54 12.28
N SER A 242 -5.84 -9.88 11.51
CA SER A 242 -5.89 -8.42 11.33
C SER A 242 -7.12 -7.97 10.52
N GLY A 243 -7.51 -8.72 9.50
CA GLY A 243 -8.70 -8.40 8.71
C GLY A 243 -9.99 -8.53 9.53
N HIS A 244 -10.14 -9.60 10.34
CA HIS A 244 -11.27 -9.71 11.25
C HIS A 244 -11.29 -8.56 12.27
N ALA A 245 -10.14 -8.23 12.85
CA ALA A 245 -10.04 -7.13 13.80
C ALA A 245 -10.38 -5.77 13.17
N ALA A 246 -9.99 -5.54 11.90
CA ALA A 246 -10.33 -4.31 11.18
C ALA A 246 -11.85 -4.22 10.92
N MET A 247 -12.46 -5.29 10.43
CA MET A 247 -13.92 -5.35 10.24
C MET A 247 -14.66 -5.14 11.56
N GLN A 248 -14.27 -5.84 12.62
CA GLN A 248 -14.90 -5.70 13.95
C GLN A 248 -14.80 -4.25 14.46
N LYS A 249 -13.65 -3.60 14.28
CA LYS A 249 -13.44 -2.21 14.70
C LYS A 249 -14.32 -1.22 13.93
N ALA A 250 -14.65 -1.53 12.68
CA ALA A 250 -15.57 -0.77 11.84
C ALA A 250 -17.05 -1.15 12.07
N GLY A 251 -17.37 -2.14 12.91
CA GLY A 251 -18.72 -2.66 13.08
C GLY A 251 -19.23 -3.49 11.90
N LEU A 252 -18.32 -4.00 11.08
CA LEU A 252 -18.61 -4.76 9.85
C LEU A 252 -18.47 -6.27 10.08
N SER A 253 -19.20 -7.03 9.28
CA SER A 253 -19.04 -8.47 9.10
C SER A 253 -18.43 -8.77 7.72
N VAL A 254 -18.01 -10.01 7.52
CA VAL A 254 -17.50 -10.48 6.20
C VAL A 254 -18.51 -10.28 5.08
N LYS A 255 -19.83 -10.34 5.39
CA LYS A 255 -20.90 -10.18 4.38
C LYS A 255 -20.98 -8.76 3.83
N ASP A 256 -20.51 -7.79 4.60
CA ASP A 256 -20.53 -6.37 4.25
C ASP A 256 -19.37 -6.01 3.32
N VAL A 257 -18.35 -6.88 3.20
CA VAL A 257 -17.18 -6.67 2.34
C VAL A 257 -17.53 -7.01 0.89
N ASP A 258 -17.44 -6.01 0.01
CA ASP A 258 -17.62 -6.20 -1.43
C ASP A 258 -16.33 -6.72 -2.07
N TRP A 259 -15.17 -6.15 -1.71
CA TRP A 259 -13.88 -6.51 -2.27
C TRP A 259 -12.78 -6.63 -1.21
N LEU A 260 -12.03 -7.72 -1.28
CA LEU A 260 -10.76 -7.91 -0.60
C LEU A 260 -9.63 -7.49 -1.55
N ILE A 261 -8.76 -6.58 -1.10
CA ILE A 261 -7.56 -6.13 -1.82
C ILE A 261 -6.34 -6.48 -0.97
N PRO A 262 -5.84 -7.71 -1.08
CA PRO A 262 -4.70 -8.17 -0.30
C PRO A 262 -3.38 -7.73 -0.91
N HIS A 263 -2.34 -7.68 -0.11
CA HIS A 263 -0.97 -7.68 -0.57
C HIS A 263 -0.72 -8.88 -1.49
N GLN A 264 -0.15 -8.62 -2.67
CA GLN A 264 0.05 -9.58 -3.75
C GLN A 264 1.40 -10.31 -3.59
N ALA A 265 1.55 -11.13 -2.54
CA ALA A 265 2.80 -11.83 -2.28
C ALA A 265 2.86 -13.23 -2.92
N ASN A 266 1.77 -13.98 -2.84
CA ASN A 266 1.66 -15.37 -3.26
C ASN A 266 0.20 -15.80 -3.28
N ILE A 267 -0.24 -16.48 -4.35
CA ILE A 267 -1.64 -16.89 -4.51
C ILE A 267 -2.12 -17.79 -3.35
N ARG A 268 -1.27 -18.67 -2.84
CA ARG A 268 -1.63 -19.57 -1.74
C ARG A 268 -1.90 -18.84 -0.43
N ILE A 269 -1.22 -17.71 -0.20
CA ILE A 269 -1.49 -16.86 0.98
C ILE A 269 -2.84 -16.18 0.80
N ILE A 270 -3.12 -15.66 -0.39
CA ILE A 270 -4.40 -15.02 -0.73
C ILE A 270 -5.55 -16.02 -0.58
N GLU A 271 -5.43 -17.21 -1.17
CA GLU A 271 -6.42 -18.29 -1.04
C GLU A 271 -6.68 -18.67 0.42
N SER A 272 -5.61 -18.80 1.20
CA SER A 272 -5.73 -19.10 2.64
C SER A 272 -6.44 -17.98 3.42
N ALA A 273 -6.19 -16.70 3.07
CA ALA A 273 -6.89 -15.58 3.65
C ALA A 273 -8.39 -15.61 3.28
N CYS A 274 -8.71 -15.82 2.01
CA CYS A 274 -10.09 -15.96 1.54
C CYS A 274 -10.82 -17.08 2.28
N GLN A 275 -10.20 -18.25 2.42
CA GLN A 275 -10.78 -19.38 3.14
C GLN A 275 -11.06 -19.04 4.61
N ARG A 276 -10.14 -18.34 5.28
CA ARG A 276 -10.32 -17.93 6.68
C ARG A 276 -11.42 -16.91 6.88
N PHE A 277 -11.62 -16.00 5.92
CA PHE A 277 -12.71 -15.03 5.92
C PHE A 277 -14.04 -15.64 5.51
N GLY A 278 -14.05 -16.76 4.79
CA GLY A 278 -15.23 -17.23 4.07
C GLY A 278 -15.62 -16.35 2.90
N LEU A 279 -14.64 -15.65 2.31
CA LEU A 279 -14.78 -14.89 1.07
C LEU A 279 -14.40 -15.73 -0.13
N SER A 280 -15.11 -15.55 -1.24
CA SER A 280 -14.73 -16.15 -2.53
C SER A 280 -13.56 -15.38 -3.16
N LEU A 281 -12.71 -16.08 -3.92
CA LEU A 281 -11.72 -15.44 -4.80
C LEU A 281 -12.34 -14.47 -5.79
N ASP A 282 -13.58 -14.67 -6.21
CA ASP A 282 -14.33 -13.76 -7.11
C ASP A 282 -14.55 -12.38 -6.49
N LYS A 283 -14.47 -12.27 -5.16
CA LYS A 283 -14.52 -11.00 -4.40
C LYS A 283 -13.12 -10.52 -3.97
N THR A 284 -12.08 -11.06 -4.57
CA THR A 284 -10.69 -10.75 -4.22
C THR A 284 -9.96 -10.25 -5.45
N VAL A 285 -9.29 -9.12 -5.32
CA VAL A 285 -8.45 -8.60 -6.40
C VAL A 285 -7.14 -9.35 -6.41
N VAL A 286 -6.83 -9.99 -7.55
CA VAL A 286 -5.58 -10.73 -7.78
C VAL A 286 -4.99 -10.26 -9.10
N ASN A 287 -3.74 -9.80 -9.08
CA ASN A 287 -2.96 -9.39 -10.26
C ASN A 287 -1.47 -9.74 -10.16
N LEU A 288 -1.12 -10.53 -9.15
CA LEU A 288 0.26 -10.98 -8.93
C LEU A 288 0.82 -11.82 -10.08
N ASP A 289 -0.05 -12.42 -10.87
CA ASP A 289 0.32 -13.19 -12.07
C ASP A 289 1.09 -12.35 -13.09
N ARG A 290 0.82 -11.05 -13.16
CA ARG A 290 1.39 -10.09 -14.12
C ARG A 290 2.43 -9.14 -13.54
N TYR A 291 2.39 -8.89 -12.23
CA TYR A 291 3.27 -7.90 -11.59
C TYR A 291 4.20 -8.51 -10.54
N GLY A 292 3.97 -9.77 -10.15
CA GLY A 292 4.67 -10.38 -9.03
C GLY A 292 4.41 -9.63 -7.71
N ASN A 293 5.33 -9.75 -6.78
CA ASN A 293 5.30 -9.05 -5.51
C ASN A 293 6.03 -7.69 -5.62
N THR A 294 5.30 -6.61 -5.82
CA THR A 294 5.83 -5.24 -5.83
C THR A 294 5.83 -4.59 -4.44
N SER A 295 5.89 -5.38 -3.36
CA SER A 295 5.97 -4.91 -1.97
C SER A 295 4.90 -3.87 -1.62
N ALA A 296 5.27 -2.64 -1.23
CA ALA A 296 4.32 -1.57 -0.87
C ALA A 296 3.47 -1.07 -2.05
N ALA A 297 3.86 -1.34 -3.30
CA ALA A 297 3.08 -0.96 -4.49
C ALA A 297 1.98 -1.98 -4.86
N THR A 298 1.92 -3.17 -4.23
CA THR A 298 0.97 -4.22 -4.61
C THR A 298 -0.49 -3.81 -4.45
N ILE A 299 -0.85 -3.25 -3.30
CA ILE A 299 -2.24 -2.81 -3.03
C ILE A 299 -2.66 -1.68 -3.96
N PRO A 300 -1.89 -0.58 -4.12
CA PRO A 300 -2.29 0.48 -5.03
C PRO A 300 -2.40 0.04 -6.48
N LEU A 301 -1.52 -0.85 -6.98
CA LEU A 301 -1.64 -1.43 -8.32
C LEU A 301 -2.92 -2.27 -8.47
N ALA A 302 -3.21 -3.12 -7.49
CA ALA A 302 -4.40 -3.97 -7.50
C ALA A 302 -5.71 -3.14 -7.39
N LEU A 303 -5.71 -2.11 -6.54
CA LEU A 303 -6.85 -1.22 -6.36
C LEU A 303 -7.16 -0.44 -7.64
N ALA A 304 -6.12 0.15 -8.27
CA ALA A 304 -6.31 0.93 -9.50
C ALA A 304 -6.82 0.07 -10.65
N GLU A 305 -6.28 -1.13 -10.82
CA GLU A 305 -6.74 -2.06 -11.84
C GLU A 305 -8.19 -2.47 -11.63
N ALA A 306 -8.57 -2.83 -10.40
CA ALA A 306 -9.95 -3.19 -10.10
C ALA A 306 -10.93 -2.02 -10.28
N TYR A 307 -10.47 -0.79 -10.05
CA TYR A 307 -11.22 0.43 -10.34
C TYR A 307 -11.38 0.64 -11.85
N ASP A 308 -10.31 0.52 -12.62
CA ASP A 308 -10.30 0.71 -14.08
C ASP A 308 -11.16 -0.34 -14.80
N ASP A 309 -11.19 -1.57 -14.30
CA ASP A 309 -12.06 -2.65 -14.80
C ASP A 309 -13.52 -2.47 -14.41
N GLY A 310 -13.88 -1.43 -13.62
CA GLY A 310 -15.23 -1.18 -13.13
C GLY A 310 -15.72 -2.18 -12.07
N ARG A 311 -14.80 -2.99 -11.51
CA ARG A 311 -15.13 -3.90 -10.41
C ARG A 311 -15.45 -3.15 -9.13
N ILE A 312 -14.69 -2.09 -8.82
CA ILE A 312 -14.90 -1.24 -7.65
C ILE A 312 -15.82 -0.09 -8.01
N GLN A 313 -16.94 0.04 -7.29
CA GLN A 313 -17.97 1.04 -7.52
C GLN A 313 -18.20 1.89 -6.27
N ASP A 314 -18.75 3.08 -6.48
CA ASP A 314 -19.08 4.03 -5.43
C ASP A 314 -19.92 3.42 -4.31
N GLY A 315 -19.52 3.67 -3.07
CA GLY A 315 -20.18 3.20 -1.86
C GLY A 315 -19.87 1.75 -1.49
N GLN A 316 -19.08 1.02 -2.26
CA GLN A 316 -18.67 -0.35 -1.92
C GLN A 316 -17.68 -0.39 -0.77
N GLN A 317 -17.74 -1.49 -0.01
CA GLN A 317 -16.91 -1.74 1.15
C GLN A 317 -15.67 -2.53 0.77
N LEU A 318 -14.51 -1.93 0.97
CA LEU A 318 -13.21 -2.52 0.66
C LEU A 318 -12.51 -2.96 1.96
N LEU A 319 -11.83 -4.10 1.92
CA LEU A 319 -10.91 -4.57 2.95
C LEU A 319 -9.51 -4.68 2.36
N MET A 320 -8.58 -3.85 2.79
CA MET A 320 -7.18 -3.91 2.38
C MET A 320 -6.35 -4.54 3.50
N ILE A 321 -5.49 -5.52 3.15
CA ILE A 321 -4.68 -6.26 4.13
C ILE A 321 -3.29 -6.49 3.56
N ALA A 322 -2.28 -6.25 4.38
CA ALA A 322 -0.88 -6.51 4.06
C ALA A 322 -0.10 -7.09 5.24
N PHE A 323 0.99 -7.74 4.91
CA PHE A 323 2.04 -8.16 5.85
C PHE A 323 3.40 -7.94 5.18
N GLY A 324 4.47 -7.90 5.96
CA GLY A 324 5.80 -7.67 5.43
C GLY A 324 6.92 -7.93 6.42
N GLY A 325 8.13 -7.58 5.99
CA GLY A 325 9.31 -7.60 6.85
C GLY A 325 9.10 -6.78 8.12
N GLY A 326 9.71 -7.27 9.22
CA GLY A 326 9.56 -6.66 10.52
C GLY A 326 9.46 -7.69 11.66
N LEU A 327 8.65 -8.75 11.65
CA LEU A 327 7.50 -8.91 10.75
C LEU A 327 6.42 -7.89 11.10
N SER A 328 5.74 -7.35 10.11
CA SER A 328 4.73 -6.32 10.30
C SER A 328 3.44 -6.70 9.57
N TRP A 329 2.31 -6.12 9.98
CA TRP A 329 1.02 -6.29 9.30
C TRP A 329 0.17 -5.04 9.42
N GLY A 330 -0.75 -4.90 8.48
CA GLY A 330 -1.74 -3.84 8.48
C GLY A 330 -3.03 -4.28 7.80
N ALA A 331 -4.17 -3.87 8.35
CA ALA A 331 -5.47 -4.03 7.74
C ALA A 331 -6.29 -2.74 7.91
N THR A 332 -7.10 -2.41 6.92
CA THR A 332 -8.01 -1.26 6.95
C THR A 332 -9.28 -1.55 6.18
N THR A 333 -10.39 -1.02 6.67
CA THR A 333 -11.66 -0.96 5.93
C THR A 333 -11.84 0.44 5.36
N LEU A 334 -12.36 0.50 4.14
CA LEU A 334 -12.58 1.73 3.40
C LEU A 334 -13.92 1.64 2.67
N LYS A 335 -14.80 2.60 2.89
CA LYS A 335 -15.96 2.79 2.03
C LYS A 335 -15.56 3.66 0.84
N TRP A 336 -15.61 3.06 -0.35
CA TRP A 336 -15.08 3.68 -1.56
C TRP A 336 -15.88 4.91 -1.97
N TYR A 337 -15.18 6.02 -2.11
CA TYR A 337 -15.66 7.25 -2.73
C TYR A 337 -15.18 7.27 -4.18
N ASP A 338 -16.09 7.22 -5.15
CA ASP A 338 -15.72 7.24 -6.56
C ASP A 338 -15.41 8.68 -7.00
N PRO A 339 -14.14 9.02 -7.23
CA PRO A 339 -13.75 10.39 -7.55
C PRO A 339 -14.33 10.89 -8.89
N LEU A 340 -14.54 10.02 -9.86
CA LEU A 340 -15.09 10.41 -11.16
C LEU A 340 -16.61 10.66 -11.10
N LYS A 341 -17.32 9.90 -10.29
CA LYS A 341 -18.75 10.05 -10.09
C LYS A 341 -19.11 11.35 -9.38
N HIS A 342 -18.25 11.78 -8.47
CA HIS A 342 -18.47 12.96 -7.63
C HIS A 342 -17.72 14.23 -8.09
N ALA A 343 -16.93 14.15 -9.18
CA ALA A 343 -16.15 15.28 -9.70
C ALA A 343 -17.00 16.53 -10.05
N GLY A 344 -18.30 16.36 -10.33
CA GLY A 344 -19.21 17.46 -10.61
C GLY A 344 -19.83 18.14 -9.37
N THR A 345 -19.85 17.43 -8.22
CA THR A 345 -20.49 17.96 -6.98
C THR A 345 -19.52 18.77 -6.13
N ALA A 346 -18.22 18.41 -6.11
CA ALA A 346 -17.21 19.12 -5.35
C ALA A 346 -16.98 20.59 -5.80
N GLN A 347 -17.18 20.89 -7.08
CA GLN A 347 -17.11 22.28 -7.58
C GLN A 347 -18.32 23.13 -7.16
N ALA A 348 -19.49 22.52 -6.93
CA ALA A 348 -20.68 23.24 -6.49
C ALA A 348 -20.60 23.61 -5.00
N ASP A 349 -20.05 22.73 -4.16
CA ASP A 349 -19.93 22.98 -2.72
C ASP A 349 -18.85 24.04 -2.39
N GLN A 350 -17.71 24.05 -3.11
CA GLN A 350 -16.70 25.11 -2.97
C GLN A 350 -17.21 26.50 -3.40
N ALA A 351 -18.12 26.56 -4.38
CA ALA A 351 -18.73 27.82 -4.80
C ALA A 351 -19.73 28.38 -3.77
N LEU A 352 -20.33 27.52 -2.93
CA LEU A 352 -21.21 27.95 -1.84
C LEU A 352 -20.44 28.45 -0.61
N GLU A 353 -19.29 27.84 -0.27
CA GLU A 353 -18.48 28.27 0.88
C GLU A 353 -17.74 29.61 0.65
N LEU A 354 -17.56 30.01 -0.60
CA LEU A 354 -16.97 31.31 -0.96
C LEU A 354 -18.00 32.48 -0.95
N GLN A 355 -19.27 32.21 -0.68
CA GLN A 355 -20.35 33.21 -0.64
C GLN A 355 -20.86 33.49 0.78
N VAL A 356 -20.24 32.90 1.80
CA VAL A 356 -20.47 33.22 3.24
C VAL A 356 -19.22 33.85 3.83
#